data_4ad3ada8dab13b248ef5bae4e6ea4893
#
_entry.id   4ad3ada8dab13b248ef5bae4e6ea4893
#
_cell.length_a   1.000
_cell.length_b   1.000
_cell.length_c   1.000
_cell.angle_alpha   90.00
_cell.angle_beta   90.00
_cell.angle_gamma   90.00
#
_symmetry.space_group_name_H-M   'P 1'
#
loop_
_entity.id
_entity.type
_entity.pdbx_description
1 polymer ?
#
loop_
_entity_poly.entity_id
_entity_poly.type
_entity_poly.pdbx_seq_one_letter_code
_entity_poly.pdbx_strand_id
1 'polypeptide(L)'
;MRLKDKVIIITGATSGIGSAIAVKAVSEGAKVLIHGIDEAGGQKVVDQLGNSAALCIADLAQDWAPKKIVDAAISAFGKIDGLVNNAAIIERNNLLQLTPEAFAKTITVNLQSALFLIQACYEHLKKSKGAVLNIGSINAYSGESSLLAYSIGKAGLQTMTRNLANAHGVDQVRFNLINPGWILTQREYVDQIKKGMPDKWPEKLGKENIPFGVMSTPEQLAAACIYWLGDESRPFTGSVVELEQFSIIGRNPEK
;
A
#
# COMPACT_ATOMS: atom_id res chain seq x y z
N MET A 1 -13.06 -16.60 8.45
CA MET A 1 -11.97 -16.40 7.47
C MET A 1 -12.54 -15.66 6.27
N ARG A 2 -12.27 -14.36 6.21
CA ARG A 2 -12.85 -13.42 5.22
C ARG A 2 -12.19 -13.52 3.85
N LEU A 3 -10.97 -14.09 3.78
CA LEU A 3 -10.18 -14.24 2.55
C LEU A 3 -9.88 -15.71 2.23
N LYS A 4 -10.73 -16.61 2.70
CA LYS A 4 -10.54 -18.05 2.50
C LYS A 4 -10.30 -18.37 1.01
N ASP A 5 -9.23 -19.12 0.75
CA ASP A 5 -8.81 -19.58 -0.57
C ASP A 5 -8.46 -18.46 -1.60
N LYS A 6 -8.41 -17.19 -1.19
CA LYS A 6 -7.98 -16.10 -2.07
C LYS A 6 -6.46 -16.07 -2.19
N VAL A 7 -5.97 -15.71 -3.38
CA VAL A 7 -4.55 -15.45 -3.66
C VAL A 7 -4.36 -13.96 -3.87
N ILE A 8 -3.48 -13.35 -3.08
CA ILE A 8 -3.29 -11.90 -3.05
C ILE A 8 -1.82 -11.57 -3.28
N ILE A 9 -1.54 -10.71 -4.26
CA ILE A 9 -0.22 -10.10 -4.45
C ILE A 9 -0.14 -8.86 -3.55
N ILE A 10 0.95 -8.72 -2.79
CA ILE A 10 1.17 -7.55 -1.93
C ILE A 10 2.55 -6.97 -2.22
N THR A 11 2.59 -5.78 -2.81
CA THR A 11 3.86 -5.11 -3.11
C THR A 11 4.44 -4.40 -1.88
N GLY A 12 5.78 -4.38 -1.78
CA GLY A 12 6.45 -3.81 -0.60
C GLY A 12 6.13 -4.56 0.70
N ALA A 13 5.95 -5.88 0.61
CA ALA A 13 5.51 -6.73 1.72
C ALA A 13 6.66 -7.37 2.52
N THR A 14 7.91 -6.99 2.23
CA THR A 14 9.09 -7.48 2.97
C THR A 14 9.24 -6.85 4.36
N SER A 15 8.46 -5.80 4.65
CA SER A 15 8.45 -5.12 5.95
C SER A 15 7.23 -4.21 6.14
N GLY A 16 7.08 -3.64 7.34
CA GLY A 16 6.16 -2.55 7.66
C GLY A 16 4.68 -2.86 7.34
N ILE A 17 4.01 -1.92 6.68
CA ILE A 17 2.58 -2.02 6.36
C ILE A 17 2.29 -3.25 5.48
N GLY A 18 3.11 -3.48 4.44
CA GLY A 18 2.89 -4.60 3.52
C GLY A 18 3.01 -5.95 4.20
N SER A 19 3.99 -6.14 5.09
CA SER A 19 4.13 -7.39 5.86
C SER A 19 2.98 -7.59 6.83
N ALA A 20 2.50 -6.54 7.49
CA ALA A 20 1.33 -6.61 8.37
C ALA A 20 0.06 -7.00 7.60
N ILE A 21 -0.14 -6.44 6.39
CA ILE A 21 -1.25 -6.84 5.50
C ILE A 21 -1.13 -8.34 5.13
N ALA A 22 0.09 -8.81 4.80
CA ALA A 22 0.32 -10.21 4.45
C ALA A 22 -0.02 -11.16 5.62
N VAL A 23 0.49 -10.87 6.82
CA VAL A 23 0.20 -11.63 8.03
C VAL A 23 -1.30 -11.66 8.31
N LYS A 24 -1.97 -10.50 8.24
CA LYS A 24 -3.41 -10.42 8.47
C LYS A 24 -4.20 -11.16 7.39
N ALA A 25 -3.83 -11.06 6.11
CA ALA A 25 -4.49 -11.77 5.01
C ALA A 25 -4.39 -13.29 5.18
N VAL A 26 -3.22 -13.82 5.54
CA VAL A 26 -3.03 -15.25 5.81
C VAL A 26 -3.85 -15.70 7.02
N SER A 27 -3.92 -14.93 8.09
CA SER A 27 -4.78 -15.24 9.25
C SER A 27 -6.27 -15.32 8.90
N GLU A 28 -6.67 -14.69 7.78
CA GLU A 28 -8.02 -14.72 7.22
C GLU A 28 -8.20 -15.76 6.09
N GLY A 29 -7.20 -16.63 5.91
CA GLY A 29 -7.28 -17.79 5.00
C GLY A 29 -6.77 -17.54 3.58
N ALA A 30 -6.10 -16.42 3.31
CA ALA A 30 -5.47 -16.16 2.02
C ALA A 30 -4.14 -16.89 1.85
N LYS A 31 -3.73 -17.05 0.58
CA LYS A 31 -2.34 -17.23 0.19
C LYS A 31 -1.80 -15.92 -0.36
N VAL A 32 -0.53 -15.60 -0.10
CA VAL A 32 0.03 -14.30 -0.45
C VAL A 32 1.35 -14.40 -1.22
N LEU A 33 1.50 -13.60 -2.27
CA LEU A 33 2.81 -13.35 -2.87
C LEU A 33 3.42 -12.13 -2.18
N ILE A 34 4.52 -12.35 -1.48
CA ILE A 34 5.34 -11.33 -0.83
C ILE A 34 6.26 -10.75 -1.90
N HIS A 35 6.06 -9.47 -2.25
CA HIS A 35 6.93 -8.79 -3.20
C HIS A 35 7.68 -7.65 -2.53
N GLY A 36 8.94 -7.44 -2.93
CA GLY A 36 9.78 -6.30 -2.56
C GLY A 36 11.18 -6.40 -3.14
N ILE A 37 12.10 -5.58 -2.61
CA ILE A 37 13.51 -5.54 -3.02
C ILE A 37 14.46 -6.06 -1.93
N ASP A 38 13.98 -6.21 -0.70
CA ASP A 38 14.74 -6.76 0.43
C ASP A 38 14.49 -8.26 0.55
N GLU A 39 15.41 -9.06 0.04
CA GLU A 39 15.30 -10.52 0.04
C GLU A 39 15.30 -11.10 1.47
N ALA A 40 16.18 -10.61 2.34
CA ALA A 40 16.28 -11.11 3.71
C ALA A 40 15.01 -10.80 4.54
N GLY A 41 14.47 -9.59 4.39
CA GLY A 41 13.19 -9.20 4.98
C GLY A 41 12.03 -10.03 4.44
N GLY A 42 11.99 -10.23 3.12
CA GLY A 42 10.97 -11.05 2.46
C GLY A 42 11.00 -12.51 2.91
N GLN A 43 12.19 -13.11 3.02
CA GLN A 43 12.34 -14.49 3.49
C GLN A 43 11.83 -14.66 4.92
N LYS A 44 12.12 -13.71 5.82
CA LYS A 44 11.58 -13.74 7.20
C LYS A 44 10.06 -13.77 7.24
N VAL A 45 9.41 -12.97 6.36
CA VAL A 45 7.94 -12.97 6.27
C VAL A 45 7.42 -14.30 5.73
N VAL A 46 8.06 -14.87 4.71
CA VAL A 46 7.68 -16.18 4.17
C VAL A 46 7.87 -17.28 5.19
N ASP A 47 8.97 -17.30 5.91
CA ASP A 47 9.25 -18.29 6.98
C ASP A 47 8.16 -18.23 8.08
N GLN A 48 7.71 -17.03 8.44
CA GLN A 48 6.63 -16.83 9.40
C GLN A 48 5.28 -17.37 8.89
N LEU A 49 5.00 -17.23 7.60
CA LEU A 49 3.70 -17.57 6.99
C LEU A 49 3.65 -18.98 6.39
N GLY A 50 4.80 -19.63 6.26
CA GLY A 50 4.93 -21.00 5.75
C GLY A 50 4.35 -21.17 4.35
N ASN A 51 3.68 -22.28 4.12
CA ASN A 51 3.13 -22.65 2.80
C ASN A 51 2.03 -21.71 2.27
N SER A 52 1.60 -20.74 3.06
CA SER A 52 0.64 -19.72 2.63
C SER A 52 1.29 -18.51 1.94
N ALA A 53 2.63 -18.47 1.86
CA ALA A 53 3.36 -17.37 1.26
C ALA A 53 4.41 -17.86 0.25
N ALA A 54 4.66 -17.04 -0.78
CA ALA A 54 5.75 -17.19 -1.72
C ALA A 54 6.46 -15.84 -1.89
N LEU A 55 7.77 -15.86 -2.19
CA LEU A 55 8.58 -14.64 -2.34
C LEU A 55 8.84 -14.32 -3.81
N CYS A 56 8.73 -13.05 -4.18
CA CYS A 56 9.17 -12.51 -5.46
C CYS A 56 9.98 -11.24 -5.25
N ILE A 57 11.26 -11.28 -5.55
CA ILE A 57 12.14 -10.10 -5.51
C ILE A 57 12.18 -9.47 -6.89
N ALA A 58 11.73 -8.22 -6.99
CA ALA A 58 11.76 -7.41 -8.20
C ALA A 58 11.78 -5.91 -7.83
N ASP A 59 12.50 -5.11 -8.63
CA ASP A 59 12.46 -3.66 -8.52
C ASP A 59 11.35 -3.11 -9.42
N LEU A 60 10.35 -2.46 -8.83
CA LEU A 60 9.21 -1.85 -9.54
C LEU A 60 9.60 -0.69 -10.47
N ALA A 61 10.82 -0.20 -10.41
CA ALA A 61 11.34 0.74 -11.38
C ALA A 61 11.67 0.09 -12.75
N GLN A 62 11.63 -1.24 -12.82
CA GLN A 62 11.95 -1.99 -14.04
C GLN A 62 10.69 -2.41 -14.80
N ASP A 63 10.68 -2.23 -16.11
CA ASP A 63 9.52 -2.51 -16.97
C ASP A 63 9.11 -4.01 -16.98
N TRP A 64 10.05 -4.91 -16.71
CA TRP A 64 9.79 -6.35 -16.63
C TRP A 64 9.17 -6.79 -15.28
N ALA A 65 9.20 -5.94 -14.26
CA ALA A 65 8.77 -6.33 -12.91
C ALA A 65 7.29 -6.75 -12.84
N PRO A 66 6.32 -6.06 -13.44
CA PRO A 66 4.92 -6.48 -13.39
C PRO A 66 4.70 -7.91 -13.88
N LYS A 67 5.31 -8.26 -15.03
CA LYS A 67 5.19 -9.61 -15.58
C LYS A 67 5.82 -10.65 -14.65
N LYS A 68 7.02 -10.42 -14.14
CA LYS A 68 7.70 -11.33 -13.20
C LYS A 68 6.87 -11.58 -11.94
N ILE A 69 6.24 -10.55 -11.39
CA ILE A 69 5.40 -10.65 -10.18
C ILE A 69 4.16 -11.52 -10.46
N VAL A 70 3.47 -11.28 -11.58
CA VAL A 70 2.30 -12.06 -11.97
C VAL A 70 2.68 -13.52 -12.22
N ASP A 71 3.74 -13.78 -12.99
CA ASP A 71 4.23 -15.13 -13.28
C ASP A 71 4.58 -15.89 -11.98
N ALA A 72 5.21 -15.21 -11.00
CA ALA A 72 5.53 -15.80 -9.71
C ALA A 72 4.27 -16.19 -8.91
N ALA A 73 3.24 -15.34 -8.89
CA ALA A 73 1.98 -15.63 -8.22
C ALA A 73 1.24 -16.82 -8.87
N ILE A 74 1.21 -16.85 -10.20
CA ILE A 74 0.57 -17.95 -10.94
C ILE A 74 1.35 -19.24 -10.77
N SER A 75 2.67 -19.22 -10.81
CA SER A 75 3.51 -20.41 -10.57
C SER A 75 3.32 -20.98 -9.18
N ALA A 76 3.22 -20.12 -8.15
CA ALA A 76 3.09 -20.55 -6.77
C ALA A 76 1.67 -21.03 -6.41
N PHE A 77 0.63 -20.38 -6.95
CA PHE A 77 -0.74 -20.53 -6.45
C PHE A 77 -1.81 -20.75 -7.54
N GLY A 78 -1.48 -20.64 -8.81
CA GLY A 78 -2.36 -20.93 -9.95
C GLY A 78 -3.42 -19.88 -10.29
N LYS A 79 -3.60 -18.83 -9.48
CA LYS A 79 -4.60 -17.78 -9.68
C LYS A 79 -4.21 -16.47 -9.00
N ILE A 80 -4.97 -15.40 -9.28
CA ILE A 80 -4.87 -14.12 -8.57
C ILE A 80 -6.30 -13.63 -8.30
N ASP A 81 -6.63 -13.39 -7.03
CA ASP A 81 -7.93 -12.87 -6.58
C ASP A 81 -7.83 -11.43 -6.07
N GLY A 82 -6.62 -10.99 -5.70
CA GLY A 82 -6.42 -9.65 -5.18
C GLY A 82 -5.01 -9.10 -5.44
N LEU A 83 -4.93 -7.78 -5.49
CA LEU A 83 -3.69 -7.04 -5.60
C LEU A 83 -3.68 -5.90 -4.58
N VAL A 84 -2.62 -5.80 -3.78
CA VAL A 84 -2.36 -4.65 -2.90
C VAL A 84 -1.13 -3.90 -3.43
N ASN A 85 -1.35 -2.72 -3.99
CA ASN A 85 -0.29 -1.79 -4.35
C ASN A 85 0.09 -0.98 -3.11
N ASN A 86 1.07 -1.47 -2.36
CA ASN A 86 1.56 -0.85 -1.14
C ASN A 86 2.99 -0.30 -1.28
N ALA A 87 3.81 -0.86 -2.16
CA ALA A 87 5.18 -0.40 -2.35
C ALA A 87 5.24 1.09 -2.68
N ALA A 88 6.15 1.80 -2.03
CA ALA A 88 6.42 3.21 -2.30
C ALA A 88 7.82 3.60 -1.86
N ILE A 89 8.36 4.62 -2.51
CA ILE A 89 9.53 5.36 -2.04
C ILE A 89 9.08 6.73 -1.52
N ILE A 90 9.74 7.17 -0.46
CA ILE A 90 9.50 8.48 0.17
C ILE A 90 10.81 9.24 0.11
N GLU A 91 11.01 9.97 -0.97
CA GLU A 91 12.15 10.89 -1.11
C GLU A 91 11.68 12.30 -0.73
N ARG A 92 12.44 12.95 0.16
CA ARG A 92 12.09 14.29 0.63
C ARG A 92 12.78 15.32 -0.24
N ASN A 93 12.00 16.04 -1.02
CA ASN A 93 12.44 17.10 -1.92
C ASN A 93 11.42 18.24 -1.92
N ASN A 94 11.86 19.46 -1.69
CA ASN A 94 11.03 20.64 -1.93
C ASN A 94 11.12 21.08 -3.40
N LEU A 95 10.37 22.11 -3.77
CA LEU A 95 10.33 22.61 -5.15
C LEU A 95 11.71 22.93 -5.74
N LEU A 96 12.62 23.50 -4.95
CA LEU A 96 13.93 23.95 -5.42
C LEU A 96 14.98 22.84 -5.44
N GLN A 97 14.74 21.73 -4.74
CA GLN A 97 15.66 20.59 -4.62
C GLN A 97 15.26 19.41 -5.52
N LEU A 98 14.02 19.39 -5.99
CA LEU A 98 13.50 18.29 -6.79
C LEU A 98 14.13 18.29 -8.18
N THR A 99 14.83 17.21 -8.53
CA THR A 99 15.38 17.02 -9.87
C THR A 99 14.43 16.22 -10.76
N PRO A 100 14.54 16.33 -12.10
CA PRO A 100 13.74 15.51 -13.03
C PRO A 100 13.88 14.01 -12.76
N GLU A 101 15.08 13.53 -12.42
CA GLU A 101 15.38 12.11 -12.17
C GLU A 101 14.69 11.63 -10.88
N ALA A 102 14.78 12.42 -9.80
CA ALA A 102 14.10 12.09 -8.52
C ALA A 102 12.58 12.11 -8.68
N PHE A 103 12.05 13.07 -9.45
CA PHE A 103 10.64 13.11 -9.80
C PHE A 103 10.21 11.87 -10.60
N ALA A 104 10.92 11.58 -11.71
CA ALA A 104 10.62 10.42 -12.56
C ALA A 104 10.67 9.11 -11.76
N LYS A 105 11.70 8.89 -10.95
CA LYS A 105 11.83 7.70 -10.10
C LYS A 105 10.66 7.57 -9.12
N THR A 106 10.28 8.67 -8.47
CA THR A 106 9.16 8.66 -7.52
C THR A 106 7.84 8.32 -8.21
N ILE A 107 7.56 8.92 -9.37
CA ILE A 107 6.35 8.64 -10.15
C ILE A 107 6.37 7.21 -10.68
N THR A 108 7.50 6.72 -11.18
CA THR A 108 7.63 5.35 -11.67
C THR A 108 7.28 4.34 -10.57
N VAL A 109 7.86 4.46 -9.38
CA VAL A 109 7.63 3.48 -8.30
C VAL A 109 6.24 3.66 -7.66
N ASN A 110 5.80 4.91 -7.39
CA ASN A 110 4.60 5.13 -6.58
C ASN A 110 3.29 5.15 -7.36
N LEU A 111 3.34 5.31 -8.69
CA LEU A 111 2.16 5.43 -9.54
C LEU A 111 2.22 4.52 -10.76
N GLN A 112 3.25 4.67 -11.61
CA GLN A 112 3.34 3.95 -12.87
C GLN A 112 3.40 2.44 -12.66
N SER A 113 4.19 1.97 -11.70
CA SER A 113 4.31 0.55 -11.38
C SER A 113 2.98 -0.08 -10.96
N ALA A 114 2.18 0.65 -10.16
CA ALA A 114 0.86 0.20 -9.76
C ALA A 114 -0.08 0.04 -10.97
N LEU A 115 -0.06 0.99 -11.90
CA LEU A 115 -0.85 0.92 -13.13
C LEU A 115 -0.50 -0.32 -13.96
N PHE A 116 0.78 -0.53 -14.24
CA PHE A 116 1.20 -1.65 -15.09
C PHE A 116 1.09 -3.01 -14.39
N LEU A 117 1.21 -3.05 -13.06
CA LEU A 117 0.92 -4.27 -12.32
C LEU A 117 -0.58 -4.60 -12.32
N ILE A 118 -1.47 -3.61 -12.19
CA ILE A 118 -2.91 -3.79 -12.39
C ILE A 118 -3.17 -4.34 -13.78
N GLN A 119 -2.58 -3.74 -14.82
CA GLN A 119 -2.73 -4.18 -16.20
C GLN A 119 -2.28 -5.64 -16.39
N ALA A 120 -1.13 -6.01 -15.85
CA ALA A 120 -0.61 -7.38 -15.93
C ALA A 120 -1.48 -8.41 -15.18
N CYS A 121 -2.12 -8.00 -14.06
CA CYS A 121 -3.03 -8.86 -13.29
C CYS A 121 -4.45 -8.93 -13.86
N TYR A 122 -4.81 -8.05 -14.80
CA TYR A 122 -6.20 -7.70 -15.08
C TYR A 122 -7.06 -8.91 -15.48
N GLU A 123 -6.61 -9.73 -16.42
CA GLU A 123 -7.37 -10.91 -16.86
C GLU A 123 -7.61 -11.94 -15.73
N HIS A 124 -6.64 -12.06 -14.81
CA HIS A 124 -6.80 -12.91 -13.64
C HIS A 124 -7.83 -12.33 -12.66
N LEU A 125 -7.75 -11.02 -12.42
CA LEU A 125 -8.71 -10.31 -11.56
C LEU A 125 -10.12 -10.34 -12.13
N LYS A 126 -10.28 -10.17 -13.44
CA LYS A 126 -11.56 -10.30 -14.13
C LYS A 126 -12.16 -11.69 -13.98
N LYS A 127 -11.35 -12.73 -14.19
CA LYS A 127 -11.78 -14.14 -14.02
C LYS A 127 -12.23 -14.44 -12.61
N SER A 128 -11.56 -13.90 -11.60
CA SER A 128 -11.86 -14.12 -10.18
C SER A 128 -12.90 -13.14 -9.62
N LYS A 129 -13.31 -12.11 -10.41
CA LYS A 129 -14.07 -10.96 -9.92
C LYS A 129 -13.39 -10.31 -8.72
N GLY A 130 -12.10 -10.11 -8.84
CA GLY A 130 -11.17 -9.79 -7.76
C GLY A 130 -11.24 -8.36 -7.24
N ALA A 131 -10.23 -8.00 -6.43
CA ALA A 131 -10.13 -6.68 -5.84
C ALA A 131 -8.71 -6.12 -5.96
N VAL A 132 -8.59 -4.84 -6.28
CA VAL A 132 -7.37 -4.05 -6.16
C VAL A 132 -7.53 -3.09 -5.01
N LEU A 133 -6.57 -3.10 -4.09
CA LEU A 133 -6.47 -2.14 -3.01
C LEU A 133 -5.18 -1.34 -3.15
N ASN A 134 -5.31 -0.05 -3.36
CA ASN A 134 -4.18 0.86 -3.41
C ASN A 134 -3.93 1.49 -2.03
N ILE A 135 -2.68 1.50 -1.58
CA ILE A 135 -2.28 2.22 -0.37
C ILE A 135 -1.81 3.61 -0.77
N GLY A 136 -2.68 4.57 -0.56
CA GLY A 136 -2.46 5.98 -0.81
C GLY A 136 -1.67 6.68 0.29
N SER A 137 -2.08 7.89 0.62
CA SER A 137 -1.62 8.70 1.76
C SER A 137 -2.54 9.89 1.93
N ILE A 138 -2.69 10.40 3.14
CA ILE A 138 -3.32 11.70 3.39
C ILE A 138 -2.60 12.85 2.63
N ASN A 139 -1.32 12.68 2.33
CA ASN A 139 -0.55 13.61 1.50
C ASN A 139 -1.07 13.73 0.04
N ALA A 140 -2.00 12.88 -0.38
CA ALA A 140 -2.69 13.02 -1.67
C ALA A 140 -3.60 14.27 -1.75
N TYR A 141 -4.02 14.81 -0.61
CA TYR A 141 -4.87 16.01 -0.55
C TYR A 141 -4.07 17.30 -0.35
N SER A 142 -3.11 17.28 0.58
CA SER A 142 -2.20 18.39 0.84
C SER A 142 -0.90 17.84 1.41
N GLY A 143 0.17 17.92 0.65
CA GLY A 143 1.44 17.34 1.05
C GLY A 143 2.22 18.20 2.03
N GLU A 144 3.10 17.57 2.79
CA GLU A 144 4.21 18.27 3.42
C GLU A 144 5.06 18.97 2.35
N SER A 145 5.59 20.14 2.68
CA SER A 145 6.42 20.95 1.75
C SER A 145 7.63 20.20 1.20
N SER A 146 8.12 19.20 1.91
CA SER A 146 9.25 18.34 1.52
C SER A 146 8.87 17.06 0.81
N LEU A 147 7.60 16.83 0.47
CA LEU A 147 7.09 15.59 -0.14
C LEU A 147 6.40 15.82 -1.48
N LEU A 148 6.84 16.81 -2.26
CA LEU A 148 6.14 17.25 -3.47
C LEU A 148 5.89 16.11 -4.47
N ALA A 149 6.94 15.40 -4.91
CA ALA A 149 6.80 14.31 -5.88
C ALA A 149 5.99 13.12 -5.31
N TYR A 150 6.18 12.81 -4.03
CA TYR A 150 5.41 11.78 -3.32
C TYR A 150 3.91 12.10 -3.32
N SER A 151 3.54 13.33 -2.94
CA SER A 151 2.15 13.79 -2.90
C SER A 151 1.50 13.74 -4.27
N ILE A 152 2.20 14.16 -5.32
CA ILE A 152 1.73 14.06 -6.72
C ILE A 152 1.48 12.59 -7.09
N GLY A 153 2.41 11.69 -6.78
CA GLY A 153 2.25 10.25 -7.05
C GLY A 153 1.04 9.65 -6.32
N LYS A 154 0.84 10.01 -5.04
CA LYS A 154 -0.31 9.51 -4.25
C LYS A 154 -1.64 10.12 -4.67
N ALA A 155 -1.67 11.38 -5.09
CA ALA A 155 -2.85 12.00 -5.71
C ALA A 155 -3.20 11.35 -7.05
N GLY A 156 -2.19 11.07 -7.90
CA GLY A 156 -2.36 10.32 -9.14
C GLY A 156 -2.94 8.92 -8.90
N LEU A 157 -2.45 8.21 -7.88
CA LEU A 157 -2.94 6.88 -7.49
C LEU A 157 -4.43 6.92 -7.08
N GLN A 158 -4.85 7.97 -6.36
CA GLN A 158 -6.24 8.17 -5.97
C GLN A 158 -7.14 8.41 -7.18
N THR A 159 -6.74 9.26 -8.11
CA THR A 159 -7.49 9.54 -9.36
C THR A 159 -7.55 8.29 -10.23
N MET A 160 -6.44 7.56 -10.40
CA MET A 160 -6.38 6.29 -11.12
C MET A 160 -7.36 5.27 -10.53
N THR A 161 -7.43 5.15 -9.21
CA THR A 161 -8.36 4.22 -8.54
C THR A 161 -9.81 4.48 -8.95
N ARG A 162 -10.26 5.75 -8.92
CA ARG A 162 -11.63 6.13 -9.30
C ARG A 162 -11.89 5.91 -10.78
N ASN A 163 -10.93 6.22 -11.64
CA ASN A 163 -11.04 6.01 -13.07
C ASN A 163 -11.21 4.52 -13.41
N LEU A 164 -10.35 3.66 -12.86
CA LEU A 164 -10.42 2.22 -13.09
C LEU A 164 -11.68 1.59 -12.51
N ALA A 165 -12.16 2.06 -11.36
CA ALA A 165 -13.41 1.61 -10.77
C ALA A 165 -14.60 1.91 -11.68
N ASN A 166 -14.63 3.11 -12.28
CA ASN A 166 -15.68 3.49 -13.22
C ASN A 166 -15.61 2.68 -14.54
N ALA A 167 -14.40 2.49 -15.07
CA ALA A 167 -14.20 1.80 -16.35
C ALA A 167 -14.50 0.28 -16.27
N HIS A 168 -14.19 -0.36 -15.14
CA HIS A 168 -14.14 -1.81 -15.02
C HIS A 168 -15.17 -2.41 -14.05
N GLY A 169 -16.13 -1.63 -13.59
CA GLY A 169 -17.22 -2.12 -12.75
C GLY A 169 -18.05 -3.22 -13.42
N VAL A 170 -18.21 -3.16 -14.74
CA VAL A 170 -18.92 -4.18 -15.55
C VAL A 170 -18.23 -5.56 -15.48
N ASP A 171 -16.93 -5.60 -15.30
CA ASP A 171 -16.15 -6.83 -15.14
C ASP A 171 -16.16 -7.35 -13.69
N GLN A 172 -16.86 -6.64 -12.78
CA GLN A 172 -16.95 -6.92 -11.36
C GLN A 172 -15.58 -6.92 -10.63
N VAL A 173 -14.57 -6.26 -11.21
CA VAL A 173 -13.29 -6.00 -10.56
C VAL A 173 -13.44 -4.71 -9.74
N ARG A 174 -13.09 -4.77 -8.46
CA ARG A 174 -13.22 -3.64 -7.54
C ARG A 174 -11.87 -2.95 -7.35
N PHE A 175 -11.87 -1.62 -7.41
CA PHE A 175 -10.70 -0.77 -7.18
C PHE A 175 -11.01 0.19 -6.05
N ASN A 176 -10.31 0.06 -4.93
CA ASN A 176 -10.48 0.94 -3.78
C ASN A 176 -9.12 1.42 -3.28
N LEU A 177 -9.13 2.47 -2.48
CA LEU A 177 -7.91 3.06 -1.96
C LEU A 177 -8.09 3.42 -0.48
N ILE A 178 -7.06 3.19 0.31
CA ILE A 178 -6.93 3.68 1.68
C ILE A 178 -5.83 4.74 1.69
N ASN A 179 -6.11 5.89 2.27
CA ASN A 179 -5.14 6.94 2.60
C ASN A 179 -4.77 6.84 4.09
N PRO A 180 -3.66 6.16 4.43
CA PRO A 180 -3.20 6.19 5.81
C PRO A 180 -2.71 7.58 6.20
N GLY A 181 -2.89 7.91 7.47
CA GLY A 181 -2.17 8.98 8.12
C GLY A 181 -0.77 8.55 8.58
N TRP A 182 -0.38 9.00 9.77
CA TRP A 182 0.95 8.71 10.29
C TRP A 182 0.98 7.35 10.98
N ILE A 183 1.57 6.36 10.30
CA ILE A 183 1.67 4.98 10.79
C ILE A 183 3.06 4.74 11.39
N LEU A 184 3.11 4.24 12.61
CA LEU A 184 4.35 3.89 13.31
C LEU A 184 4.88 2.54 12.79
N THR A 185 5.72 2.58 11.76
CA THR A 185 6.51 1.42 11.33
C THR A 185 7.89 1.44 11.99
N GLN A 186 8.58 0.29 12.02
CA GLN A 186 9.97 0.25 12.52
C GLN A 186 10.89 1.18 11.72
N ARG A 187 10.69 1.27 10.40
CA ARG A 187 11.44 2.20 9.55
C ARG A 187 11.17 3.65 9.94
N GLU A 188 9.91 4.02 10.11
CA GLU A 188 9.54 5.37 10.54
C GLU A 188 10.16 5.73 11.88
N TYR A 189 10.10 4.79 12.85
CA TYR A 189 10.74 4.99 14.16
C TYR A 189 12.22 5.33 14.01
N VAL A 190 12.97 4.51 13.26
CA VAL A 190 14.42 4.68 13.05
C VAL A 190 14.72 5.97 12.27
N ASP A 191 13.94 6.28 11.25
CA ASP A 191 14.14 7.47 10.43
C ASP A 191 13.91 8.77 11.22
N GLN A 192 12.97 8.79 12.15
CA GLN A 192 12.75 9.93 13.05
C GLN A 192 13.88 10.09 14.07
N ILE A 193 14.43 8.99 14.61
CA ILE A 193 15.64 9.04 15.47
C ILE A 193 16.82 9.66 14.69
N LYS A 194 17.05 9.24 13.43
CA LYS A 194 18.10 9.81 12.57
C LYS A 194 17.91 11.31 12.30
N LYS A 195 16.68 11.80 12.34
CA LYS A 195 16.35 13.24 12.21
C LYS A 195 16.46 14.01 13.52
N GLY A 196 16.92 13.37 14.61
CA GLY A 196 17.12 14.00 15.91
C GLY A 196 15.97 13.88 16.88
N MET A 197 14.92 13.11 16.56
CA MET A 197 13.90 12.80 17.56
C MET A 197 14.50 11.95 18.68
N PRO A 198 14.09 12.17 19.95
CA PRO A 198 14.61 11.43 21.08
C PRO A 198 14.12 9.97 21.05
N ASP A 199 14.80 9.10 21.81
CA ASP A 199 14.29 7.75 22.05
C ASP A 199 12.89 7.81 22.65
N LYS A 200 12.02 6.85 22.26
CA LYS A 200 10.59 6.80 22.58
C LYS A 200 9.82 8.06 22.16
N TRP A 201 10.24 8.68 21.07
CA TRP A 201 9.59 9.88 20.54
C TRP A 201 8.07 9.75 20.32
N PRO A 202 7.50 8.58 19.95
CA PRO A 202 6.05 8.47 19.80
C PRO A 202 5.27 8.77 21.09
N GLU A 203 5.86 8.43 22.26
CA GLU A 203 5.25 8.70 23.58
C GLU A 203 5.31 10.18 23.98
N LYS A 204 6.11 10.99 23.25
CA LYS A 204 6.33 12.42 23.53
C LYS A 204 5.55 13.34 22.58
N LEU A 205 4.81 12.76 21.64
CA LEU A 205 3.97 13.55 20.73
C LEU A 205 2.77 14.13 21.48
N GLY A 206 2.51 15.40 21.22
CA GLY A 206 1.33 16.06 21.76
C GLY A 206 0.03 15.66 21.05
N LYS A 207 -1.10 15.95 21.70
CA LYS A 207 -2.43 15.65 21.16
C LYS A 207 -2.76 16.43 19.88
N GLU A 208 -2.04 17.51 19.60
CA GLU A 208 -2.12 18.25 18.33
C GLU A 208 -1.65 17.41 17.15
N ASN A 209 -0.76 16.44 17.38
CA ASN A 209 -0.25 15.52 16.36
C ASN A 209 -1.00 14.18 16.36
N ILE A 210 -1.27 13.65 17.56
CA ILE A 210 -1.94 12.36 17.78
C ILE A 210 -3.07 12.50 18.80
N PRO A 211 -4.26 12.94 18.40
CA PRO A 211 -5.39 13.22 19.30
C PRO A 211 -5.76 12.08 20.25
N PHE A 212 -5.63 10.83 19.80
CA PHE A 212 -5.90 9.63 20.63
C PHE A 212 -4.75 9.30 21.60
N GLY A 213 -3.62 10.03 21.56
CA GLY A 213 -2.46 9.81 22.42
C GLY A 213 -1.59 8.61 22.07
N VAL A 214 -1.92 7.88 21.00
CA VAL A 214 -1.14 6.76 20.46
C VAL A 214 -1.09 6.83 18.95
N MET A 215 0.03 6.49 18.35
CA MET A 215 0.16 6.41 16.89
C MET A 215 -0.55 5.18 16.35
N SER A 216 -1.07 5.31 15.14
CA SER A 216 -1.63 4.18 14.40
C SER A 216 -0.55 3.17 14.02
N THR A 217 -0.90 1.88 14.03
CA THR A 217 0.04 0.78 13.74
C THR A 217 -0.22 0.12 12.38
N PRO A 218 0.78 -0.56 11.82
CA PRO A 218 0.60 -1.37 10.60
C PRO A 218 -0.52 -2.41 10.72
N GLU A 219 -0.71 -3.01 11.89
CA GLU A 219 -1.72 -4.04 12.15
C GLU A 219 -3.14 -3.47 12.10
N GLN A 220 -3.34 -2.25 12.61
CA GLN A 220 -4.63 -1.55 12.52
C GLN A 220 -4.99 -1.23 11.07
N LEU A 221 -4.02 -0.75 10.29
CA LEU A 221 -4.21 -0.53 8.85
C LEU A 221 -4.50 -1.85 8.11
N ALA A 222 -3.75 -2.91 8.43
CA ALA A 222 -3.94 -4.23 7.83
C ALA A 222 -5.37 -4.76 8.08
N ALA A 223 -5.90 -4.58 9.29
CA ALA A 223 -7.28 -4.99 9.62
C ALA A 223 -8.33 -4.32 8.71
N ALA A 224 -8.16 -3.03 8.40
CA ALA A 224 -9.03 -2.32 7.48
C ALA A 224 -8.88 -2.80 6.02
N CYS A 225 -7.66 -3.17 5.59
CA CYS A 225 -7.40 -3.68 4.24
C CYS A 225 -8.18 -4.97 3.95
N ILE A 226 -8.39 -5.84 4.94
CA ILE A 226 -9.08 -7.12 4.77
C ILE A 226 -10.52 -6.93 4.29
N TYR A 227 -11.23 -5.93 4.79
CA TYR A 227 -12.59 -5.62 4.33
C TYR A 227 -12.63 -5.35 2.82
N TRP A 228 -11.73 -4.54 2.31
CA TRP A 228 -11.70 -4.15 0.89
C TRP A 228 -11.25 -5.28 -0.04
N LEU A 229 -10.46 -6.23 0.46
CA LEU A 229 -10.04 -7.44 -0.27
C LEU A 229 -11.10 -8.55 -0.22
N GLY A 230 -11.95 -8.55 0.80
CA GLY A 230 -13.02 -9.52 1.01
C GLY A 230 -14.25 -9.28 0.14
N ASP A 231 -15.11 -10.30 0.05
CA ASP A 231 -16.36 -10.22 -0.70
C ASP A 231 -17.42 -9.36 0.00
N GLU A 232 -17.24 -9.09 1.30
CA GLU A 232 -18.10 -8.23 2.10
C GLU A 232 -18.16 -6.78 1.58
N SER A 233 -17.11 -6.32 0.92
CA SER A 233 -17.08 -4.97 0.33
C SER A 233 -17.74 -4.90 -1.05
N ARG A 234 -18.34 -5.99 -1.55
CA ARG A 234 -19.15 -5.95 -2.78
C ARG A 234 -20.48 -5.26 -2.52
N PRO A 235 -20.99 -4.44 -3.46
CA PRO A 235 -20.43 -4.09 -4.77
C PRO A 235 -19.59 -2.81 -4.76
N PHE A 236 -19.05 -2.36 -3.62
CA PHE A 236 -18.40 -1.06 -3.50
C PHE A 236 -17.05 -1.02 -4.24
N THR A 237 -16.91 -0.04 -5.12
CA THR A 237 -15.70 0.27 -5.90
C THR A 237 -15.54 1.77 -6.04
N GLY A 238 -14.31 2.25 -6.25
CA GLY A 238 -13.99 3.67 -6.35
C GLY A 238 -13.93 4.42 -5.01
N SER A 239 -14.04 3.69 -3.89
CA SER A 239 -13.95 4.29 -2.56
C SER A 239 -12.53 4.74 -2.25
N VAL A 240 -12.43 5.91 -1.63
CA VAL A 240 -11.20 6.46 -1.06
C VAL A 240 -11.48 6.69 0.42
N VAL A 241 -10.75 6.00 1.27
CA VAL A 241 -10.99 5.99 2.72
C VAL A 241 -9.76 6.54 3.43
N GLU A 242 -9.96 7.53 4.27
CA GLU A 242 -8.91 8.07 5.12
C GLU A 242 -8.87 7.30 6.43
N LEU A 243 -7.68 6.83 6.79
CA LEU A 243 -7.41 6.24 8.10
C LEU A 243 -6.44 7.14 8.85
N GLU A 244 -6.99 8.18 9.45
CA GLU A 244 -6.27 9.16 10.27
C GLU A 244 -7.09 9.49 11.51
N GLN A 245 -6.43 10.00 12.53
CA GLN A 245 -7.03 10.34 13.82
C GLN A 245 -7.86 11.64 13.81
N PHE A 246 -7.83 12.38 12.69
CA PHE A 246 -8.58 13.64 12.52
C PHE A 246 -9.00 13.77 11.05
N SER A 247 -10.01 14.58 10.80
CA SER A 247 -10.44 14.89 9.43
C SER A 247 -9.34 15.67 8.70
N ILE A 248 -8.94 15.17 7.52
CA ILE A 248 -7.96 15.86 6.67
C ILE A 248 -8.64 16.98 5.89
N ILE A 249 -9.82 16.70 5.35
CA ILE A 249 -10.59 17.68 4.57
C ILE A 249 -11.45 18.48 5.55
N GLY A 250 -11.31 19.80 5.49
CA GLY A 250 -12.07 20.71 6.35
C GLY A 250 -11.55 20.83 7.77
N ARG A 251 -10.36 20.29 8.06
CA ARG A 251 -9.70 20.55 9.34
C ARG A 251 -9.45 22.06 9.48
N ASN A 252 -10.08 22.64 10.48
CA ASN A 252 -9.82 24.02 10.90
C ASN A 252 -8.90 23.94 12.12
N PRO A 253 -7.59 24.21 11.99
CA PRO A 253 -6.72 24.24 13.16
C PRO A 253 -7.20 25.34 14.12
N GLU A 254 -7.36 24.99 15.37
CA GLU A 254 -7.60 26.00 16.40
C GLU A 254 -6.47 27.04 16.35
N LYS A 255 -6.86 28.31 16.41
CA LYS A 255 -5.93 29.45 16.32
C LYS A 255 -5.18 29.61 17.64
#